data_65b0e95b3188c49367c59f6f87738975
#
_entry.id   65b0e95b3188c49367c59f6f87738975
#
_cell.length_a   1.000
_cell.length_b   1.000
_cell.length_c   1.000
_cell.angle_alpha   90.00
_cell.angle_beta   90.00
_cell.angle_gamma   90.00
#
_symmetry.space_group_name_H-M   'P 1'
#
loop_
_entity.id
_entity.type
_entity.pdbx_description
1 polymer ?
#
loop_
_entity_poly.entity_id
_entity_poly.type
_entity_poly.pdbx_seq_one_letter_code
_entity_poly.pdbx_strand_id
1 'polypeptide(L)'
;MFTRFAICLAILALAGCGTRSFVMPTRDGALLVTGSSAHLSGAEEKERLVGDADEYCKRRGKSAVVIASRENDAKPGTLAAPGKLARATIEFRCQ
;
A
#
# COMPACT_ATOMS: atom_id res chain seq x y z
N MET A 1 0.53 24.61 -29.26
CA MET A 1 0.08 24.83 -27.89
C MET A 1 -0.85 23.73 -27.41
N PHE A 2 -1.82 23.30 -28.18
CA PHE A 2 -2.77 22.24 -27.81
C PHE A 2 -2.13 20.84 -27.65
N THR A 3 -1.07 20.53 -28.37
CA THR A 3 -0.36 19.25 -28.35
C THR A 3 0.35 19.00 -27.01
N ARG A 4 0.83 20.03 -26.35
CA ARG A 4 1.52 19.92 -25.07
C ARG A 4 0.55 19.62 -23.92
N PHE A 5 -0.65 20.16 -23.97
CA PHE A 5 -1.70 19.87 -22.98
C PHE A 5 -2.22 18.43 -23.08
N ALA A 6 -2.35 17.91 -24.30
CA ALA A 6 -2.79 16.53 -24.52
C ALA A 6 -1.78 15.51 -23.99
N ILE A 7 -0.48 15.78 -24.10
CA ILE A 7 0.60 14.93 -23.60
C ILE A 7 0.60 14.90 -22.06
N CYS A 8 0.43 16.06 -21.43
CA CYS A 8 0.35 16.16 -19.96
C CYS A 8 -0.85 15.39 -19.39
N LEU A 9 -2.01 15.46 -20.04
CA LEU A 9 -3.20 14.71 -19.67
C LEU A 9 -3.02 13.19 -19.80
N ALA A 10 -2.34 12.72 -20.84
CA ALA A 10 -2.05 11.31 -21.05
C ALA A 10 -1.09 10.77 -19.98
N ILE A 11 -0.09 11.53 -19.54
CA ILE A 11 0.84 11.15 -18.47
C ILE A 11 0.13 11.06 -17.13
N LEU A 12 -0.79 11.97 -16.83
CA LEU A 12 -1.60 11.94 -15.60
C LEU A 12 -2.53 10.73 -15.55
N ALA A 13 -3.10 10.30 -16.68
CA ALA A 13 -3.93 9.12 -16.76
C ALA A 13 -3.14 7.82 -16.50
N LEU A 14 -1.89 7.73 -16.95
CA LEU A 14 -1.01 6.59 -16.72
C LEU A 14 -0.55 6.49 -15.25
N ALA A 15 -0.35 7.62 -14.57
CA ALA A 15 0.03 7.65 -13.16
C ALA A 15 -1.09 7.14 -12.23
N GLY A 16 -2.33 7.04 -12.70
CA GLY A 16 -3.46 6.53 -11.93
C GLY A 16 -3.61 5.00 -11.89
N CYS A 17 -2.79 4.25 -12.63
CA CYS A 17 -2.91 2.80 -12.79
C CYS A 17 -2.02 1.97 -11.85
N GLY A 18 -1.39 2.57 -10.84
CA GLY A 18 -0.54 1.86 -9.87
C GLY A 18 -1.32 1.18 -8.75
N THR A 19 -0.72 0.15 -8.14
CA THR A 19 -1.20 -0.42 -6.88
C THR A 19 -1.25 0.66 -5.81
N ARG A 20 -2.36 0.75 -5.11
CA ARG A 20 -2.55 1.79 -4.10
C ARG A 20 -2.63 1.19 -2.71
N SER A 21 -1.82 1.70 -1.82
CA SER A 21 -1.99 1.53 -0.39
C SER A 21 -2.58 2.82 0.19
N PHE A 22 -3.47 2.68 1.16
CA PHE A 22 -4.09 3.82 1.83
C PHE A 22 -3.50 3.96 3.21
N VAL A 23 -3.08 5.18 3.54
CA VAL A 23 -2.62 5.53 4.88
C VAL A 23 -3.77 6.23 5.60
N MET A 24 -4.20 5.65 6.72
CA MET A 24 -5.29 6.18 7.54
C MET A 24 -4.78 6.55 8.93
N PRO A 25 -5.19 7.72 9.48
CA PRO A 25 -4.84 8.06 10.86
C PRO A 25 -5.64 7.20 11.85
N THR A 26 -5.01 6.83 12.96
CA THR A 26 -5.67 6.20 14.09
C THR A 26 -5.90 7.21 15.22
N ARG A 27 -6.67 6.80 16.24
CA ARG A 27 -7.00 7.69 17.37
C ARG A 27 -5.78 8.13 18.18
N ASP A 28 -4.71 7.34 18.21
CA ASP A 28 -3.54 7.58 19.04
C ASP A 28 -2.42 8.34 18.32
N GLY A 29 -2.71 8.92 17.17
CA GLY A 29 -1.69 9.60 16.38
C GLY A 29 -0.80 8.66 15.56
N ALA A 30 -1.03 7.36 15.64
CA ALA A 30 -0.41 6.38 14.76
C ALA A 30 -1.10 6.38 13.40
N LEU A 31 -0.42 5.80 12.41
CA LEU A 31 -0.93 5.68 11.04
C LEU A 31 -1.08 4.20 10.71
N LEU A 32 -2.10 3.90 9.92
CA LEU A 32 -2.39 2.54 9.47
C LEU A 32 -2.30 2.48 7.96
N VAL A 33 -1.55 1.52 7.44
CA VAL A 33 -1.51 1.23 6.01
C VAL A 33 -1.88 -0.23 5.79
N THR A 34 -2.77 -0.46 4.83
CA THR A 34 -3.25 -1.79 4.48
C THR A 34 -3.14 -2.02 2.98
N GLY A 35 -2.93 -3.24 2.58
CA GLY A 35 -2.86 -3.62 1.18
C GLY A 35 -3.20 -5.08 0.98
N SER A 36 -3.49 -5.45 -0.26
CA SER A 36 -3.78 -6.82 -0.65
C SER A 36 -3.17 -7.13 -2.02
N SER A 37 -2.83 -8.39 -2.25
CA SER A 37 -2.28 -8.84 -3.53
C SER A 37 -2.67 -10.29 -3.79
N ALA A 38 -2.91 -10.60 -5.07
CA ALA A 38 -3.15 -11.97 -5.54
C ALA A 38 -1.84 -12.72 -5.87
N HIS A 39 -0.72 -12.02 -5.98
CA HIS A 39 0.54 -12.55 -6.49
C HIS A 39 1.66 -12.60 -5.46
N LEU A 40 1.53 -11.90 -4.35
CA LEU A 40 2.54 -11.83 -3.31
C LEU A 40 2.14 -12.69 -2.10
N SER A 41 3.13 -13.14 -1.33
CA SER A 41 2.86 -13.69 0.00
C SER A 41 2.50 -12.57 0.98
N GLY A 42 1.97 -12.93 2.14
CA GLY A 42 1.69 -11.96 3.20
C GLY A 42 2.96 -11.22 3.64
N ALA A 43 4.09 -11.92 3.74
CA ALA A 43 5.39 -11.32 4.09
C ALA A 43 5.86 -10.31 3.03
N GLU A 44 5.73 -10.65 1.75
CA GLU A 44 6.09 -9.73 0.66
C GLU A 44 5.18 -8.50 0.63
N GLU A 45 3.88 -8.68 0.85
CA GLU A 45 2.94 -7.58 0.95
C GLU A 45 3.28 -6.66 2.12
N LYS A 46 3.65 -7.23 3.26
CA LYS A 46 4.11 -6.48 4.44
C LYS A 46 5.34 -5.63 4.11
N GLU A 47 6.35 -6.21 3.44
CA GLU A 47 7.55 -5.47 3.04
C GLU A 47 7.22 -4.30 2.12
N ARG A 48 6.31 -4.51 1.19
CA ARG A 48 5.83 -3.45 0.31
C ARG A 48 5.19 -2.31 1.09
N LEU A 49 4.36 -2.64 2.08
CA LEU A 49 3.70 -1.65 2.93
C LEU A 49 4.68 -0.91 3.85
N VAL A 50 5.71 -1.59 4.34
CA VAL A 50 6.78 -0.94 5.12
C VAL A 50 7.50 0.10 4.25
N GLY A 51 7.79 -0.23 2.99
CA GLY A 51 8.36 0.72 2.03
C GLY A 51 7.45 1.92 1.80
N ASP A 52 6.16 1.71 1.65
CA ASP A 52 5.16 2.77 1.47
C ASP A 52 5.08 3.67 2.72
N ALA A 53 5.11 3.08 3.91
CA ALA A 53 5.12 3.81 5.17
C ALA A 53 6.36 4.68 5.32
N ASP A 54 7.52 4.13 4.98
CA ASP A 54 8.80 4.86 5.03
C ASP A 54 8.79 6.05 4.06
N GLU A 55 8.31 5.85 2.85
CA GLU A 55 8.16 6.92 1.87
C GLU A 55 7.21 8.01 2.37
N TYR A 56 6.08 7.61 2.95
CA TYR A 56 5.12 8.55 3.53
C TYR A 56 5.76 9.44 4.59
N CYS A 57 6.54 8.85 5.50
CA CYS A 57 7.22 9.59 6.55
C CYS A 57 8.37 10.46 6.02
N LYS A 58 9.12 9.96 5.03
CA LYS A 58 10.21 10.72 4.40
C LYS A 58 9.75 12.01 3.75
N ARG A 59 8.59 12.01 3.13
CA ARG A 59 7.99 13.21 2.55
C ARG A 59 7.75 14.30 3.59
N ARG A 60 7.67 13.91 4.86
CA ARG A 60 7.47 14.80 6.01
C ARG A 60 8.74 15.06 6.80
N GLY A 61 9.90 14.65 6.26
CA GLY A 61 11.19 14.80 6.93
C GLY A 61 11.35 13.87 8.13
N LYS A 62 10.66 12.74 8.15
CA LYS A 62 10.65 11.79 9.26
C LYS A 62 10.94 10.37 8.77
N SER A 63 11.11 9.45 9.70
CA SER A 63 11.28 8.03 9.43
C SER A 63 10.08 7.25 9.98
N ALA A 64 9.72 6.15 9.34
CA ALA A 64 8.65 5.29 9.82
C ALA A 64 9.17 4.34 10.90
N VAL A 65 8.40 4.20 11.98
CA VAL A 65 8.63 3.20 13.02
C VAL A 65 7.40 2.30 13.08
N VAL A 66 7.55 1.04 12.73
CA VAL A 66 6.47 0.06 12.75
C VAL A 66 6.17 -0.35 14.17
N ILE A 67 4.93 -0.19 14.59
CA ILE A 67 4.48 -0.51 15.95
C ILE A 67 3.85 -1.91 15.99
N ALA A 68 3.04 -2.24 14.99
CA ALA A 68 2.35 -3.51 14.89
C ALA A 68 2.17 -3.90 13.43
N SER A 69 2.11 -5.18 13.15
CA SER A 69 1.86 -5.68 11.81
C SER A 69 1.05 -6.97 11.83
N ARG A 70 0.23 -7.16 10.81
CA ARG A 70 -0.51 -8.39 10.55
C ARG A 70 -0.38 -8.76 9.09
N GLU A 71 -0.28 -10.04 8.82
CA GLU A 71 -0.17 -10.55 7.45
C GLU A 71 -0.88 -11.88 7.30
N ASN A 72 -1.45 -12.11 6.12
CA ASN A 72 -2.07 -13.37 5.72
C ASN A 72 -1.66 -13.68 4.29
N ASP A 73 -1.32 -14.94 4.02
CA ASP A 73 -0.96 -15.38 2.68
C ASP A 73 -2.20 -15.52 1.79
N ALA A 74 -1.98 -15.39 0.47
CA ALA A 74 -3.01 -15.69 -0.51
C ALA A 74 -3.33 -17.18 -0.50
N LYS A 75 -4.60 -17.52 -0.69
CA LYS A 75 -5.07 -18.89 -0.87
C LYS A 75 -5.79 -19.00 -2.21
N PRO A 76 -5.42 -19.98 -3.06
CA PRO A 76 -6.13 -20.19 -4.32
C PRO A 76 -7.57 -20.62 -4.09
N GLY A 77 -8.46 -20.19 -4.97
CA GLY A 77 -9.85 -20.63 -4.94
C GLY A 77 -10.00 -22.08 -5.39
N THR A 78 -11.00 -22.73 -4.86
CA THR A 78 -11.43 -24.07 -5.27
C THR A 78 -12.90 -24.02 -5.72
N LEU A 79 -13.40 -25.10 -6.31
CA LEU A 79 -14.81 -25.20 -6.69
C LEU A 79 -15.74 -25.13 -5.46
N ALA A 80 -15.22 -25.49 -4.29
CA ALA A 80 -15.98 -25.54 -3.04
C ALA A 80 -15.84 -24.28 -2.19
N ALA A 81 -14.79 -23.46 -2.41
CA ALA A 81 -14.52 -22.28 -1.61
C ALA A 81 -13.84 -21.19 -2.43
N PRO A 82 -14.18 -19.90 -2.20
CA PRO A 82 -13.50 -18.80 -2.86
C PRO A 82 -12.05 -18.68 -2.39
N GLY A 83 -11.18 -18.18 -3.27
CA GLY A 83 -9.80 -17.85 -2.91
C GLY A 83 -9.71 -16.62 -2.02
N LYS A 84 -8.55 -16.45 -1.38
CA LYS A 84 -8.24 -15.28 -0.57
C LYS A 84 -7.01 -14.59 -1.12
N LEU A 85 -7.02 -13.26 -1.10
CA LEU A 85 -5.84 -12.46 -1.41
C LEU A 85 -4.90 -12.44 -0.22
N ALA A 86 -3.60 -12.31 -0.49
CA ALA A 86 -2.65 -11.97 0.56
C ALA A 86 -3.00 -10.57 1.09
N ARG A 87 -3.02 -10.40 2.40
CA ARG A 87 -3.30 -9.13 3.05
C ARG A 87 -2.23 -8.82 4.07
N ALA A 88 -1.92 -7.57 4.19
CA ALA A 88 -1.07 -7.07 5.24
C ALA A 88 -1.61 -5.75 5.76
N THR A 89 -1.38 -5.50 7.04
CA THR A 89 -1.75 -4.24 7.69
C THR A 89 -0.59 -3.86 8.61
N ILE A 90 -0.15 -2.63 8.50
CA ILE A 90 0.96 -2.10 9.30
C ILE A 90 0.49 -0.86 10.02
N GLU A 91 0.69 -0.84 11.34
CA GLU A 91 0.55 0.35 12.16
C GLU A 91 1.93 0.94 12.41
N PHE A 92 2.10 2.22 12.13
CA PHE A 92 3.40 2.88 12.23
C PHE A 92 3.26 4.33 12.70
N ARG A 93 4.38 4.89 13.14
CA ARG A 93 4.50 6.32 13.48
C ARG A 93 5.65 6.93 12.69
N CYS A 94 5.50 8.17 12.32
CA CYS A 94 6.59 8.98 11.77
C CYS A 94 7.32 9.69 12.91
N GLN A 95 8.61 9.46 13.01
CA GLN A 95 9.45 10.07 14.05
C GLN A 95 10.70 10.73 13.48
#